data_12ea24f209971ae4692e8660564e0679
#
_entry.id   12ea24f209971ae4692e8660564e0679
#
_cell.length_a   1.000
_cell.length_b   1.000
_cell.length_c   1.000
_cell.angle_alpha   90.00
_cell.angle_beta   90.00
_cell.angle_gamma   90.00
#
_symmetry.space_group_name_H-M   'P 1'
#
loop_
_entity.id
_entity.type
_entity.pdbx_description
1 polymer ?
#
loop_
_entity_poly.entity_id
_entity_poly.type
_entity_poly.pdbx_seq_one_letter_code
_entity_poly.pdbx_strand_id
1 'polypeptide(L)'
;KSKKIIPEALEPYRKIAAEFYKDYYMPLDRDIFGKMMELYTTDLPESYRPEYLVELNKKYKGDFKKMAKECYDKTIFSTSETFNKFLDKPSSKAWDNDPIVKMSNSLIKMYMLMQTETNAGDDTFDKAKRLFIAGLREMNPTTKYAPDANSTMRMTYGKVMDYSPADGVLYNYFTTEQGILEKADSTNEEFVVPRKLINLLKAKDFGRYGKDGHLPVCFIANTDITGGNSGSPVINADGHYIGSAFDGNWEAMSGDIAFEPKLQRTIVVDARYILFIIDKYAGAKNIIDELNIIQ
;
A
#
# COMPACT_ATOMS: atom_id res chain seq x y z
N LYS A 1 -6.89 40.23 14.22
CA LYS A 1 -8.27 39.63 14.28
C LYS A 1 -8.15 38.18 13.98
N SER A 2 -8.22 37.28 14.99
CA SER A 2 -8.24 35.82 14.77
C SER A 2 -9.50 35.48 13.99
N LYS A 3 -9.33 34.90 12.81
CA LYS A 3 -10.47 34.29 12.06
C LYS A 3 -11.09 33.22 12.96
N LYS A 4 -12.37 33.38 13.30
CA LYS A 4 -13.14 32.32 13.97
C LYS A 4 -13.12 31.09 13.06
N ILE A 5 -12.56 29.98 13.56
CA ILE A 5 -12.63 28.71 12.84
C ILE A 5 -14.08 28.27 12.86
N ILE A 6 -14.66 28.02 11.69
CA ILE A 6 -16.04 27.58 11.53
C ILE A 6 -16.09 26.10 11.89
N PRO A 7 -16.98 25.63 12.81
CA PRO A 7 -17.04 24.23 13.23
C PRO A 7 -17.17 23.23 12.07
N GLU A 8 -17.92 23.59 11.01
CA GLU A 8 -18.09 22.76 9.81
C GLU A 8 -16.75 22.53 9.06
N ALA A 9 -15.79 23.45 9.15
CA ALA A 9 -14.47 23.27 8.55
C ALA A 9 -13.62 22.21 9.27
N LEU A 10 -14.00 21.80 10.49
CA LEU A 10 -13.30 20.80 11.28
C LEU A 10 -13.87 19.37 11.12
N GLU A 11 -15.03 19.23 10.50
CA GLU A 11 -15.68 17.92 10.32
C GLU A 11 -14.83 16.92 9.49
N PRO A 12 -14.14 17.32 8.41
CA PRO A 12 -13.23 16.41 7.72
C PRO A 12 -12.12 15.86 8.61
N TYR A 13 -11.58 16.68 9.52
CA TYR A 13 -10.52 16.24 10.45
C TYR A 13 -11.05 15.27 11.50
N ARG A 14 -12.31 15.36 11.91
CA ARG A 14 -12.94 14.39 12.81
C ARG A 14 -13.08 13.02 12.14
N LYS A 15 -13.48 13.00 10.87
CA LYS A 15 -13.58 11.75 10.10
C LYS A 15 -12.21 11.09 9.93
N ILE A 16 -11.20 11.86 9.52
CA ILE A 16 -9.83 11.36 9.39
C ILE A 16 -9.32 10.82 10.73
N ALA A 17 -9.57 11.54 11.83
CA ALA A 17 -9.18 11.10 13.16
C ALA A 17 -9.89 9.80 13.56
N ALA A 18 -11.19 9.68 13.29
CA ALA A 18 -11.95 8.48 13.60
C ALA A 18 -11.38 7.23 12.89
N GLU A 19 -10.99 7.36 11.62
CA GLU A 19 -10.31 6.27 10.90
C GLU A 19 -8.91 5.99 11.46
N PHE A 20 -8.11 7.02 11.64
CA PHE A 20 -6.73 6.89 12.14
C PHE A 20 -6.66 6.18 13.49
N TYR A 21 -7.54 6.55 14.45
CA TYR A 21 -7.50 5.99 15.80
C TYR A 21 -8.10 4.57 15.90
N LYS A 22 -8.68 3.99 14.86
CA LYS A 22 -9.13 2.58 14.88
C LYS A 22 -7.98 1.62 15.13
N ASP A 23 -6.86 1.83 14.43
CA ASP A 23 -5.70 0.95 14.45
C ASP A 23 -4.49 1.55 15.17
N TYR A 24 -4.65 2.76 15.71
CA TYR A 24 -3.58 3.48 16.38
C TYR A 24 -3.28 2.93 17.77
N TYR A 25 -2.04 2.50 17.97
CA TYR A 25 -1.56 2.02 19.26
C TYR A 25 -0.45 2.94 19.80
N MET A 26 -0.86 3.93 20.60
CA MET A 26 0.00 4.99 21.11
C MET A 26 1.29 4.50 21.79
N PRO A 27 1.32 3.43 22.62
CA PRO A 27 2.55 2.98 23.24
C PRO A 27 3.64 2.59 22.25
N LEU A 28 3.26 1.91 21.14
CA LEU A 28 4.18 1.53 20.08
C LEU A 28 4.69 2.76 19.32
N ASP A 29 3.80 3.64 18.91
CA ASP A 29 4.14 4.86 18.19
C ASP A 29 5.10 5.75 19.00
N ARG A 30 4.84 5.92 20.29
CA ARG A 30 5.73 6.61 21.23
C ARG A 30 7.13 5.99 21.29
N ASP A 31 7.21 4.66 21.38
CA ASP A 31 8.48 3.96 21.51
C ASP A 31 9.27 4.01 20.18
N ILE A 32 8.56 3.91 19.03
CA ILE A 32 9.14 4.14 17.69
C ILE A 32 9.65 5.58 17.57
N PHE A 33 8.85 6.57 17.93
CA PHE A 33 9.27 7.98 17.91
C PHE A 33 10.55 8.20 18.72
N GLY A 34 10.62 7.68 19.94
CA GLY A 34 11.80 7.78 20.79
C GLY A 34 13.04 7.17 20.13
N LYS A 35 12.90 5.97 19.55
CA LYS A 35 14.02 5.28 18.88
C LYS A 35 14.44 5.98 17.58
N MET A 36 13.50 6.48 16.80
CA MET A 36 13.81 7.23 15.59
C MET A 36 14.54 8.54 15.89
N MET A 37 14.16 9.26 16.96
CA MET A 37 14.89 10.47 17.38
C MET A 37 16.28 10.18 17.92
N GLU A 38 16.48 9.04 18.59
CA GLU A 38 17.79 8.55 18.98
C GLU A 38 18.68 8.31 17.76
N LEU A 39 18.22 7.50 16.80
CA LEU A 39 18.94 7.20 15.56
C LEU A 39 19.24 8.49 14.77
N TYR A 40 18.27 9.39 14.64
CA TYR A 40 18.47 10.66 13.97
C TYR A 40 19.59 11.48 14.61
N THR A 41 19.69 11.43 15.94
CA THR A 41 20.73 12.17 16.69
C THR A 41 22.09 11.49 16.62
N THR A 42 22.14 10.15 16.58
CA THR A 42 23.41 9.39 16.58
C THR A 42 24.02 9.28 15.19
N ASP A 43 23.19 9.06 14.18
CA ASP A 43 23.65 8.66 12.84
C ASP A 43 23.84 9.85 11.88
N LEU A 44 23.18 10.99 12.16
CA LEU A 44 23.32 12.17 11.31
C LEU A 44 24.27 13.22 11.90
N PRO A 45 25.05 13.92 11.03
CA PRO A 45 25.84 15.07 11.42
C PRO A 45 25.03 16.12 12.15
N GLU A 46 25.65 16.88 13.05
CA GLU A 46 24.96 17.90 13.85
C GLU A 46 24.27 18.97 13.00
N SER A 47 24.85 19.31 11.85
CA SER A 47 24.31 20.27 10.89
C SER A 47 22.93 19.89 10.30
N TYR A 48 22.61 18.60 10.31
CA TYR A 48 21.34 18.07 9.79
C TYR A 48 20.34 17.69 10.89
N ARG A 49 20.63 18.06 12.16
CA ARG A 49 19.71 17.77 13.26
C ARG A 49 18.67 18.89 13.37
N PRO A 50 17.36 18.54 13.42
CA PRO A 50 16.30 19.53 13.61
C PRO A 50 16.50 20.33 14.90
N GLU A 51 16.29 21.64 14.84
CA GLU A 51 16.53 22.57 15.93
C GLU A 51 15.81 22.15 17.23
N TYR A 52 14.54 21.75 17.11
CA TYR A 52 13.76 21.31 18.27
C TYR A 52 14.25 19.98 18.85
N LEU A 53 14.76 19.08 18.02
CA LEU A 53 15.40 17.84 18.50
C LEU A 53 16.68 18.14 19.30
N VAL A 54 17.49 19.11 18.84
CA VAL A 54 18.69 19.54 19.57
C VAL A 54 18.31 20.13 20.93
N GLU A 55 17.26 20.97 20.98
CA GLU A 55 16.72 21.53 22.22
C GLU A 55 16.28 20.42 23.20
N LEU A 56 15.49 19.46 22.72
CA LEU A 56 14.99 18.36 23.54
C LEU A 56 16.13 17.43 24.00
N ASN A 57 17.09 17.14 23.11
CA ASN A 57 18.24 16.30 23.47
C ASN A 57 19.08 16.92 24.61
N LYS A 58 19.29 18.24 24.58
CA LYS A 58 19.93 18.98 25.69
C LYS A 58 19.11 18.87 26.98
N LYS A 59 17.80 19.06 26.89
CA LYS A 59 16.88 19.03 28.04
C LYS A 59 16.84 17.63 28.71
N TYR A 60 16.78 16.58 27.91
CA TYR A 60 16.66 15.20 28.41
C TYR A 60 17.99 14.46 28.50
N LYS A 61 19.13 15.10 28.13
CA LYS A 61 20.49 14.56 28.23
C LYS A 61 20.64 13.19 27.55
N GLY A 62 20.04 13.03 26.38
CA GLY A 62 20.08 11.77 25.62
C GLY A 62 19.10 10.69 26.08
N ASP A 63 18.24 10.94 27.05
CA ASP A 63 17.17 10.02 27.43
C ASP A 63 15.97 10.18 26.47
N PHE A 64 16.07 9.53 25.31
CA PHE A 64 15.04 9.61 24.26
C PHE A 64 13.74 8.91 24.66
N LYS A 65 13.80 7.92 25.54
CA LYS A 65 12.60 7.24 26.05
C LYS A 65 11.80 8.18 26.96
N LYS A 66 12.47 8.89 27.85
CA LYS A 66 11.83 9.92 28.70
C LYS A 66 11.32 11.09 27.87
N MET A 67 12.10 11.54 26.88
CA MET A 67 11.71 12.58 25.94
C MET A 67 10.41 12.21 25.21
N ALA A 68 10.34 11.03 24.60
CA ALA A 68 9.17 10.53 23.91
C ALA A 68 7.96 10.46 24.83
N LYS A 69 8.13 9.89 26.03
CA LYS A 69 7.05 9.82 27.01
C LYS A 69 6.48 11.20 27.33
N GLU A 70 7.32 12.20 27.63
CA GLU A 70 6.82 13.54 27.96
C GLU A 70 6.21 14.26 26.75
N CYS A 71 6.67 14.00 25.53
CA CYS A 71 6.04 14.53 24.32
C CYS A 71 4.63 13.97 24.14
N TYR A 72 4.48 12.64 24.30
CA TYR A 72 3.18 11.97 24.14
C TYR A 72 2.21 12.23 25.28
N ASP A 73 2.69 12.47 26.50
CA ASP A 73 1.85 12.88 27.63
C ASP A 73 1.26 14.30 27.41
N LYS A 74 1.87 15.14 26.57
CA LYS A 74 1.50 16.54 26.36
C LYS A 74 0.85 16.86 25.02
N THR A 75 1.01 16.00 24.02
CA THR A 75 0.46 16.26 22.70
C THR A 75 -1.05 16.09 22.64
N ILE A 76 -1.67 16.93 21.81
CA ILE A 76 -3.10 16.81 21.48
C ILE A 76 -3.41 15.54 20.67
N PHE A 77 -2.41 14.88 20.10
CA PHE A 77 -2.58 13.69 19.22
C PHE A 77 -2.46 12.35 19.94
N SER A 78 -2.25 12.32 21.24
CA SER A 78 -2.01 11.07 21.98
C SER A 78 -3.18 10.08 21.95
N THR A 79 -4.41 10.58 21.92
CA THR A 79 -5.63 9.77 21.86
C THR A 79 -6.72 10.46 21.05
N SER A 80 -7.70 9.68 20.57
CA SER A 80 -8.91 10.20 19.92
C SER A 80 -9.63 11.23 20.80
N GLU A 81 -9.70 10.98 22.11
CA GLU A 81 -10.36 11.87 23.06
C GLU A 81 -9.64 13.23 23.17
N THR A 82 -8.32 13.24 23.33
CA THR A 82 -7.53 14.48 23.43
C THR A 82 -7.61 15.30 22.16
N PHE A 83 -7.56 14.63 21.01
CA PHE A 83 -7.66 15.31 19.72
C PHE A 83 -9.06 15.89 19.47
N ASN A 84 -10.11 15.14 19.77
CA ASN A 84 -11.48 15.65 19.66
C ASN A 84 -11.75 16.83 20.62
N LYS A 85 -11.26 16.80 21.85
CA LYS A 85 -11.32 17.96 22.78
C LYS A 85 -10.63 19.19 22.20
N PHE A 86 -9.49 19.01 21.51
CA PHE A 86 -8.84 20.11 20.80
C PHE A 86 -9.71 20.63 19.66
N LEU A 87 -10.34 19.75 18.86
CA LEU A 87 -11.23 20.14 17.76
C LEU A 87 -12.51 20.86 18.26
N ASP A 88 -12.96 20.56 19.48
CA ASP A 88 -14.11 21.27 20.08
C ASP A 88 -13.78 22.73 20.42
N LYS A 89 -12.53 23.01 20.79
CA LYS A 89 -12.05 24.35 21.12
C LYS A 89 -10.63 24.58 20.59
N PRO A 90 -10.48 24.70 19.28
CA PRO A 90 -9.15 24.84 18.66
C PRO A 90 -8.49 26.15 19.09
N SER A 91 -7.18 26.07 19.38
CA SER A 91 -6.38 27.17 19.87
C SER A 91 -5.01 27.18 19.16
N SER A 92 -4.66 28.26 18.50
CA SER A 92 -3.31 28.44 17.93
C SER A 92 -2.24 28.28 18.99
N LYS A 93 -2.48 28.82 20.19
CA LYS A 93 -1.54 28.65 21.31
C LYS A 93 -1.32 27.19 21.70
N ALA A 94 -2.36 26.36 21.73
CA ALA A 94 -2.23 24.92 22.02
C ALA A 94 -1.47 24.21 20.90
N TRP A 95 -1.80 24.51 19.65
CA TRP A 95 -1.13 23.99 18.46
C TRP A 95 0.36 24.35 18.43
N ASP A 96 0.68 25.64 18.54
CA ASP A 96 2.06 26.14 18.44
C ASP A 96 2.96 25.66 19.59
N ASN A 97 2.37 25.29 20.74
CA ASN A 97 3.12 24.74 21.89
C ASN A 97 3.12 23.24 21.98
N ASP A 98 2.40 22.54 21.09
CA ASP A 98 2.38 21.09 21.06
C ASP A 98 3.75 20.52 20.69
N PRO A 99 4.31 19.56 21.46
CA PRO A 99 5.65 19.05 21.22
C PRO A 99 5.76 18.25 19.91
N ILE A 100 4.72 17.55 19.48
CA ILE A 100 4.72 16.80 18.23
C ILE A 100 4.59 17.75 17.03
N VAL A 101 3.77 18.79 17.12
CA VAL A 101 3.72 19.84 16.08
C VAL A 101 5.06 20.56 15.93
N LYS A 102 5.71 20.92 17.03
CA LYS A 102 7.05 21.52 17.00
C LYS A 102 8.08 20.62 16.36
N MET A 103 8.07 19.33 16.73
CA MET A 103 8.99 18.34 16.15
C MET A 103 8.74 18.17 14.66
N SER A 104 7.49 17.98 14.25
CA SER A 104 7.10 17.84 12.84
C SER A 104 7.54 19.06 12.01
N ASN A 105 7.26 20.28 12.49
CA ASN A 105 7.68 21.51 11.80
C ASN A 105 9.21 21.61 11.70
N SER A 106 9.94 21.23 12.74
CA SER A 106 11.41 21.26 12.75
C SER A 106 12.00 20.22 11.80
N LEU A 107 11.41 19.02 11.74
CA LEU A 107 11.79 17.95 10.79
C LEU A 107 11.52 18.38 9.34
N ILE A 108 10.33 18.94 9.06
CA ILE A 108 9.97 19.42 7.72
C ILE A 108 10.95 20.53 7.27
N LYS A 109 11.25 21.47 8.15
CA LYS A 109 12.22 22.55 7.85
C LYS A 109 13.59 21.96 7.49
N MET A 110 14.08 20.98 8.26
CA MET A 110 15.36 20.31 7.98
C MET A 110 15.29 19.51 6.67
N TYR A 111 14.22 18.77 6.42
CA TYR A 111 14.00 18.05 5.17
C TYR A 111 14.06 18.99 3.94
N MET A 112 13.39 20.14 4.01
CA MET A 112 13.43 21.14 2.93
C MET A 112 14.82 21.70 2.70
N LEU A 113 15.61 21.90 3.77
CA LEU A 113 17.00 22.32 3.65
C LEU A 113 17.86 21.25 2.96
N MET A 114 17.73 19.99 3.39
CA MET A 114 18.44 18.87 2.79
C MET A 114 18.11 18.68 1.29
N GLN A 115 16.85 18.85 0.93
CA GLN A 115 16.41 18.78 -0.48
C GLN A 115 17.10 19.84 -1.36
N THR A 116 17.31 21.04 -0.85
CA THR A 116 18.02 22.10 -1.61
C THR A 116 19.50 21.80 -1.80
N GLU A 117 20.12 21.09 -0.85
CA GLU A 117 21.53 20.70 -0.92
C GLU A 117 21.76 19.46 -1.83
N THR A 118 20.83 18.49 -1.79
CA THR A 118 20.97 17.24 -2.55
C THR A 118 20.64 17.41 -4.03
N ASN A 119 19.72 18.28 -4.39
CA ASN A 119 19.35 18.52 -5.79
C ASN A 119 20.51 19.07 -6.66
N ALA A 120 21.56 19.61 -6.05
CA ALA A 120 22.72 20.12 -6.80
C ALA A 120 23.56 19.04 -7.50
N GLY A 121 23.34 17.75 -7.19
CA GLY A 121 24.06 16.61 -7.78
C GLY A 121 23.23 15.70 -8.68
N ASP A 122 21.91 15.90 -8.76
CA ASP A 122 20.99 14.98 -9.41
C ASP A 122 21.29 14.76 -10.90
N ASP A 123 21.61 15.79 -11.65
CA ASP A 123 21.95 15.67 -13.08
C ASP A 123 23.16 14.77 -13.32
N THR A 124 24.19 14.86 -12.46
CA THR A 124 25.41 14.05 -12.56
C THR A 124 25.12 12.60 -12.19
N PHE A 125 24.36 12.38 -11.15
CA PHE A 125 23.94 11.05 -10.70
C PHE A 125 23.06 10.37 -11.76
N ASP A 126 22.07 11.07 -12.28
CA ASP A 126 21.18 10.54 -13.32
C ASP A 126 21.94 10.23 -14.62
N LYS A 127 22.88 11.07 -15.00
CA LYS A 127 23.76 10.79 -16.13
C LYS A 127 24.62 9.54 -15.90
N ALA A 128 25.20 9.41 -14.71
CA ALA A 128 26.00 8.25 -14.33
C ALA A 128 25.17 6.96 -14.34
N LYS A 129 23.95 7.00 -13.78
CA LYS A 129 23.00 5.87 -13.80
C LYS A 129 22.65 5.45 -15.23
N ARG A 130 22.33 6.39 -16.11
CA ARG A 130 22.03 6.09 -17.53
C ARG A 130 23.23 5.45 -18.25
N LEU A 131 24.44 5.96 -18.02
CA LEU A 131 25.68 5.41 -18.61
C LEU A 131 25.99 4.01 -18.06
N PHE A 132 25.78 3.79 -16.77
CA PHE A 132 25.94 2.48 -16.14
C PHE A 132 25.01 1.43 -16.76
N ILE A 133 23.73 1.75 -16.89
CA ILE A 133 22.75 0.86 -17.53
C ILE A 133 23.08 0.64 -19.02
N ALA A 134 23.53 1.67 -19.74
CA ALA A 134 23.98 1.52 -21.12
C ALA A 134 25.17 0.54 -21.24
N GLY A 135 26.14 0.66 -20.32
CA GLY A 135 27.28 -0.26 -20.24
C GLY A 135 26.86 -1.71 -19.96
N LEU A 136 25.95 -1.92 -19.01
CA LEU A 136 25.40 -3.25 -18.71
C LEU A 136 24.73 -3.88 -19.94
N ARG A 137 23.97 -3.10 -20.71
CA ARG A 137 23.30 -3.57 -21.93
C ARG A 137 24.29 -3.90 -23.04
N GLU A 138 25.37 -3.15 -23.14
CA GLU A 138 26.47 -3.41 -24.10
C GLU A 138 27.26 -4.67 -23.72
N MET A 139 27.52 -4.87 -22.40
CA MET A 139 28.20 -6.07 -21.91
C MET A 139 27.34 -7.34 -22.10
N ASN A 140 26.02 -7.24 -22.02
CA ASN A 140 25.11 -8.37 -22.08
C ASN A 140 23.99 -8.15 -23.11
N PRO A 141 24.31 -8.13 -24.43
CA PRO A 141 23.37 -7.71 -25.46
C PRO A 141 22.18 -8.65 -25.67
N THR A 142 22.25 -9.88 -25.18
CA THR A 142 21.16 -10.88 -25.24
C THR A 142 20.23 -10.84 -24.03
N THR A 143 20.64 -10.16 -22.95
CA THR A 143 19.82 -10.04 -21.73
C THR A 143 18.71 -9.01 -21.94
N LYS A 144 17.48 -9.42 -21.64
CA LYS A 144 16.31 -8.53 -21.67
C LYS A 144 16.18 -7.87 -20.32
N TYR A 145 16.45 -6.57 -20.26
CA TYR A 145 16.25 -5.78 -19.05
C TYR A 145 14.84 -5.19 -19.01
N ALA A 146 14.13 -5.37 -17.91
CA ALA A 146 12.83 -4.71 -17.68
C ALA A 146 13.04 -3.21 -17.40
N PRO A 147 12.22 -2.32 -17.96
CA PRO A 147 12.25 -0.90 -17.63
C PRO A 147 11.58 -0.62 -16.29
N ASP A 148 12.07 0.39 -15.57
CA ASP A 148 11.34 0.95 -14.42
C ASP A 148 10.02 1.59 -14.86
N ALA A 149 9.07 1.70 -13.93
CA ALA A 149 7.83 2.43 -14.15
C ALA A 149 8.12 3.93 -14.34
N ASN A 150 7.74 4.47 -15.49
CA ASN A 150 8.01 5.85 -15.89
C ASN A 150 6.80 6.52 -16.57
N SER A 151 5.58 6.08 -16.21
CA SER A 151 4.32 6.51 -16.82
C SER A 151 4.14 6.13 -18.29
N THR A 152 4.98 5.23 -18.84
CA THR A 152 4.77 4.62 -20.15
C THR A 152 4.23 3.20 -20.01
N MET A 153 3.58 2.71 -21.06
CA MET A 153 3.06 1.34 -21.09
C MET A 153 4.21 0.34 -21.03
N ARG A 154 4.09 -0.63 -20.12
CA ARG A 154 4.96 -1.80 -20.03
C ARG A 154 4.14 -3.05 -20.27
N MET A 155 4.73 -4.05 -20.87
CA MET A 155 4.12 -5.35 -21.06
C MET A 155 5.00 -6.42 -20.43
N THR A 156 4.42 -7.22 -19.53
CA THR A 156 4.97 -8.49 -19.09
C THR A 156 4.23 -9.63 -19.74
N TYR A 157 4.88 -10.76 -19.94
CA TYR A 157 4.27 -11.94 -20.57
C TYR A 157 4.70 -13.21 -19.88
N GLY A 158 3.83 -14.21 -19.89
CA GLY A 158 4.06 -15.49 -19.25
C GLY A 158 2.94 -16.48 -19.55
N LYS A 159 2.80 -17.47 -18.70
CA LYS A 159 1.79 -18.53 -18.81
C LYS A 159 1.03 -18.64 -17.50
N VAL A 160 -0.26 -18.97 -17.61
CA VAL A 160 -1.06 -19.42 -16.46
C VAL A 160 -0.54 -20.80 -16.07
N MET A 161 -0.09 -20.97 -14.84
CA MET A 161 0.49 -22.23 -14.36
C MET A 161 0.54 -22.28 -12.82
N ASP A 162 0.49 -23.48 -12.30
CA ASP A 162 0.72 -23.84 -10.91
C ASP A 162 2.18 -23.62 -10.46
N TYR A 163 2.48 -23.89 -9.20
CA TYR A 163 3.84 -23.95 -8.68
C TYR A 163 3.94 -24.78 -7.41
N SER A 164 5.14 -25.28 -7.14
CA SER A 164 5.47 -26.03 -5.91
C SER A 164 6.48 -25.25 -5.09
N PRO A 165 6.07 -24.62 -3.98
CA PRO A 165 6.98 -23.84 -3.13
C PRO A 165 7.89 -24.70 -2.27
N ALA A 166 7.50 -25.95 -1.99
CA ALA A 166 8.23 -26.91 -1.17
C ALA A 166 7.91 -28.34 -1.62
N ASP A 167 8.71 -29.30 -1.14
CA ASP A 167 8.47 -30.71 -1.36
C ASP A 167 7.08 -31.14 -0.84
N GLY A 168 6.33 -31.83 -1.67
CA GLY A 168 4.98 -32.28 -1.34
C GLY A 168 3.88 -31.20 -1.33
N VAL A 169 4.19 -29.95 -1.70
CA VAL A 169 3.20 -28.86 -1.78
C VAL A 169 3.01 -28.42 -3.22
N LEU A 170 1.76 -28.43 -3.67
CA LEU A 170 1.36 -27.89 -4.97
C LEU A 170 0.25 -26.85 -4.79
N TYR A 171 0.49 -25.64 -5.25
CA TYR A 171 -0.55 -24.64 -5.41
C TYR A 171 -1.09 -24.64 -6.84
N ASN A 172 -2.40 -24.92 -6.96
CA ASN A 172 -3.08 -24.94 -8.25
C ASN A 172 -3.10 -23.52 -8.86
N TYR A 173 -3.15 -23.48 -10.19
CA TYR A 173 -3.16 -22.22 -10.93
C TYR A 173 -4.45 -21.39 -10.80
N PHE A 174 -5.51 -21.90 -10.18
CA PHE A 174 -6.76 -21.17 -9.99
C PHE A 174 -7.41 -21.45 -8.64
N THR A 175 -8.27 -20.54 -8.20
CA THR A 175 -9.15 -20.69 -7.04
C THR A 175 -10.61 -20.55 -7.45
N THR A 176 -11.52 -21.01 -6.60
CA THR A 176 -12.96 -21.00 -6.85
C THR A 176 -13.72 -20.30 -5.71
N GLU A 177 -15.04 -20.17 -5.87
CA GLU A 177 -15.96 -19.67 -4.85
C GLU A 177 -15.82 -20.38 -3.51
N GLN A 178 -15.36 -21.62 -3.50
CA GLN A 178 -15.19 -22.39 -2.28
C GLN A 178 -14.21 -21.72 -1.33
N GLY A 179 -13.11 -21.18 -1.84
CA GLY A 179 -12.14 -20.45 -1.03
C GLY A 179 -12.72 -19.19 -0.37
N ILE A 180 -13.67 -18.51 -1.03
CA ILE A 180 -14.40 -17.38 -0.41
C ILE A 180 -15.25 -17.90 0.76
N LEU A 181 -15.97 -19.00 0.57
CA LEU A 181 -16.85 -19.58 1.60
C LEU A 181 -16.06 -20.12 2.80
N GLU A 182 -14.88 -20.69 2.56
CA GLU A 182 -14.00 -21.24 3.59
C GLU A 182 -13.35 -20.14 4.46
N LYS A 183 -13.02 -18.98 3.86
CA LYS A 183 -12.41 -17.85 4.57
C LYS A 183 -13.43 -16.88 5.18
N ALA A 184 -14.72 -17.01 4.83
CA ALA A 184 -15.74 -16.07 5.32
C ALA A 184 -15.84 -16.10 6.85
N ASP A 185 -15.53 -14.97 7.49
CA ASP A 185 -15.58 -14.77 8.93
C ASP A 185 -16.26 -13.42 9.24
N SER A 186 -17.43 -13.48 9.88
CA SER A 186 -18.19 -12.29 10.27
C SER A 186 -17.59 -11.53 11.45
N THR A 187 -16.61 -12.09 12.14
CA THR A 187 -15.94 -11.49 13.31
C THR A 187 -14.65 -10.76 12.92
N ASN A 188 -14.15 -10.98 11.71
CA ASN A 188 -12.96 -10.34 11.18
C ASN A 188 -13.34 -9.44 9.98
N GLU A 189 -13.12 -8.13 10.10
CA GLU A 189 -13.51 -7.13 9.10
C GLU A 189 -12.93 -7.44 7.71
N GLU A 190 -11.73 -8.01 7.62
CA GLU A 190 -11.06 -8.36 6.37
C GLU A 190 -11.74 -9.55 5.65
N PHE A 191 -12.45 -10.41 6.39
CA PHE A 191 -13.07 -11.63 5.86
C PHE A 191 -14.60 -11.62 5.87
N VAL A 192 -15.19 -10.44 6.12
CA VAL A 192 -16.65 -10.28 6.02
C VAL A 192 -17.10 -10.41 4.57
N VAL A 193 -17.91 -11.42 4.29
CA VAL A 193 -18.54 -11.61 2.98
C VAL A 193 -20.02 -11.22 3.06
N PRO A 194 -20.52 -10.34 2.17
CA PRO A 194 -21.92 -9.92 2.18
C PRO A 194 -22.88 -11.12 2.04
N ARG A 195 -23.94 -11.16 2.86
CA ARG A 195 -24.89 -12.27 2.92
C ARG A 195 -25.51 -12.62 1.56
N LYS A 196 -25.80 -11.59 0.73
CA LYS A 196 -26.30 -11.81 -0.63
C LYS A 196 -25.31 -12.60 -1.48
N LEU A 197 -24.00 -12.29 -1.39
CA LEU A 197 -22.96 -13.01 -2.11
C LEU A 197 -22.86 -14.45 -1.62
N ILE A 198 -22.80 -14.68 -0.29
CA ILE A 198 -22.78 -16.03 0.28
C ILE A 198 -23.97 -16.88 -0.25
N ASN A 199 -25.16 -16.30 -0.30
CA ASN A 199 -26.36 -17.01 -0.77
C ASN A 199 -26.23 -17.40 -2.25
N LEU A 200 -25.74 -16.51 -3.12
CA LEU A 200 -25.51 -16.79 -4.54
C LEU A 200 -24.46 -17.89 -4.72
N LEU A 201 -23.36 -17.82 -3.99
CA LEU A 201 -22.27 -18.82 -4.06
C LEU A 201 -22.76 -20.21 -3.59
N LYS A 202 -23.50 -20.28 -2.48
CA LYS A 202 -24.06 -21.54 -1.95
C LYS A 202 -25.13 -22.13 -2.87
N ALA A 203 -25.93 -21.28 -3.50
CA ALA A 203 -26.95 -21.73 -4.47
C ALA A 203 -26.34 -22.17 -5.80
N LYS A 204 -25.04 -21.94 -6.01
CA LYS A 204 -24.34 -22.18 -7.29
C LYS A 204 -25.00 -21.50 -8.48
N ASP A 205 -25.67 -20.35 -8.24
CA ASP A 205 -26.29 -19.55 -9.32
C ASP A 205 -25.24 -18.71 -10.07
N PHE A 206 -24.31 -19.40 -10.71
CA PHE A 206 -23.19 -18.77 -11.42
C PHE A 206 -23.55 -18.32 -12.83
N GLY A 207 -24.67 -18.80 -13.38
CA GLY A 207 -25.06 -18.53 -14.75
C GLY A 207 -23.98 -18.94 -15.76
N ARG A 208 -23.72 -18.09 -16.73
CA ARG A 208 -22.68 -18.32 -17.77
C ARG A 208 -21.23 -18.13 -17.29
N TYR A 209 -21.04 -17.65 -16.05
CA TYR A 209 -19.72 -17.37 -15.48
C TYR A 209 -19.10 -18.59 -14.79
N GLY A 210 -19.90 -19.61 -14.51
CA GLY A 210 -19.44 -20.88 -13.94
C GLY A 210 -18.73 -21.77 -14.96
N LYS A 211 -17.82 -22.60 -14.47
CA LYS A 211 -17.16 -23.66 -15.24
C LYS A 211 -17.09 -24.94 -14.39
N ASP A 212 -17.53 -26.06 -14.94
CA ASP A 212 -17.50 -27.38 -14.29
C ASP A 212 -18.17 -27.39 -12.89
N GLY A 213 -19.23 -26.61 -12.70
CA GLY A 213 -19.98 -26.50 -11.45
C GLY A 213 -19.33 -25.58 -10.39
N HIS A 214 -18.29 -24.87 -10.73
CA HIS A 214 -17.57 -23.89 -9.90
C HIS A 214 -17.53 -22.51 -10.54
N LEU A 215 -17.37 -21.48 -9.71
CA LEU A 215 -17.09 -20.13 -10.16
C LEU A 215 -15.59 -19.87 -10.00
N PRO A 216 -14.82 -19.73 -11.09
CA PRO A 216 -13.42 -19.32 -10.99
C PRO A 216 -13.31 -17.91 -10.40
N VAL A 217 -12.42 -17.70 -9.42
CA VAL A 217 -12.26 -16.44 -8.70
C VAL A 217 -10.94 -15.76 -9.05
N CYS A 218 -9.84 -16.48 -8.91
CA CYS A 218 -8.51 -15.98 -9.25
C CYS A 218 -7.73 -17.07 -10.00
N PHE A 219 -6.74 -16.62 -10.77
CA PHE A 219 -5.73 -17.52 -11.33
C PHE A 219 -4.34 -16.90 -11.16
N ILE A 220 -3.30 -17.70 -11.34
CA ILE A 220 -1.91 -17.26 -11.23
C ILE A 220 -1.14 -17.49 -12.53
N ALA A 221 -0.18 -16.59 -12.80
CA ALA A 221 0.66 -16.63 -13.98
C ALA A 221 2.12 -16.32 -13.61
N ASN A 222 3.08 -16.83 -14.36
CA ASN A 222 4.49 -16.55 -14.15
C ASN A 222 4.96 -15.27 -14.84
N THR A 223 4.10 -14.26 -14.88
CA THR A 223 4.43 -12.92 -15.32
C THR A 223 5.15 -12.16 -14.19
N ASP A 224 6.12 -11.34 -14.57
CA ASP A 224 6.87 -10.48 -13.64
C ASP A 224 6.12 -9.17 -13.45
N ILE A 225 5.74 -8.84 -12.22
CA ILE A 225 5.04 -7.61 -11.85
C ILE A 225 5.74 -6.89 -10.71
N THR A 226 5.50 -5.60 -10.61
CA THR A 226 5.96 -4.75 -9.52
C THR A 226 4.86 -3.74 -9.15
N GLY A 227 5.11 -2.89 -8.16
CA GLY A 227 4.19 -1.81 -7.78
C GLY A 227 3.77 -0.98 -8.99
N GLY A 228 2.46 -0.71 -9.12
CA GLY A 228 1.85 -0.05 -10.28
C GLY A 228 1.13 -0.99 -11.25
N ASN A 229 1.37 -2.30 -11.17
CA ASN A 229 0.62 -3.29 -11.96
C ASN A 229 -0.79 -3.59 -11.40
N SER A 230 -1.10 -3.17 -10.18
CA SER A 230 -2.41 -3.38 -9.58
C SER A 230 -3.53 -2.79 -10.43
N GLY A 231 -4.54 -3.60 -10.80
CA GLY A 231 -5.64 -3.23 -11.69
C GLY A 231 -5.30 -3.32 -13.17
N SER A 232 -4.07 -3.68 -13.56
CA SER A 232 -3.68 -3.81 -14.96
C SER A 232 -4.45 -4.94 -15.66
N PRO A 233 -4.90 -4.73 -16.92
CA PRO A 233 -5.59 -5.76 -17.67
C PRO A 233 -4.65 -6.92 -18.02
N VAL A 234 -5.14 -8.14 -17.82
CA VAL A 234 -4.51 -9.36 -18.29
C VAL A 234 -5.26 -9.83 -19.53
N ILE A 235 -4.54 -10.03 -20.62
CA ILE A 235 -5.08 -10.44 -21.91
C ILE A 235 -4.49 -11.79 -22.35
N ASN A 236 -5.29 -12.60 -23.05
CA ASN A 236 -4.81 -13.82 -23.68
C ASN A 236 -4.13 -13.55 -25.03
N ALA A 237 -3.66 -14.61 -25.70
CA ALA A 237 -3.01 -14.51 -26.99
C ALA A 237 -3.91 -13.98 -28.12
N ASP A 238 -5.22 -14.06 -27.97
CA ASP A 238 -6.22 -13.53 -28.93
C ASP A 238 -6.57 -12.06 -28.67
N GLY A 239 -5.96 -11.45 -27.63
CA GLY A 239 -6.24 -10.06 -27.22
C GLY A 239 -7.49 -9.91 -26.34
N HIS A 240 -8.07 -11.00 -25.85
CA HIS A 240 -9.25 -10.95 -24.99
C HIS A 240 -8.83 -10.68 -23.53
N TYR A 241 -9.54 -9.78 -22.86
CA TYR A 241 -9.41 -9.54 -21.45
C TYR A 241 -9.86 -10.77 -20.64
N ILE A 242 -8.97 -11.33 -19.85
CA ILE A 242 -9.22 -12.52 -19.03
C ILE A 242 -9.17 -12.26 -17.52
N GLY A 243 -8.76 -11.07 -17.10
CA GLY A 243 -8.72 -10.69 -15.70
C GLY A 243 -7.92 -9.44 -15.42
N SER A 244 -7.86 -9.04 -14.15
CA SER A 244 -7.03 -7.93 -13.68
C SER A 244 -5.97 -8.43 -12.71
N ALA A 245 -4.72 -8.08 -12.95
CA ALA A 245 -3.63 -8.33 -12.00
C ALA A 245 -3.81 -7.44 -10.76
N PHE A 246 -3.56 -8.00 -9.57
CA PHE A 246 -3.72 -7.19 -8.35
C PHE A 246 -2.65 -7.44 -7.30
N ASP A 247 -1.95 -8.58 -7.31
CA ASP A 247 -0.94 -8.91 -6.31
C ASP A 247 0.07 -9.95 -6.83
N GLY A 248 1.17 -10.13 -6.09
CA GLY A 248 2.08 -11.26 -6.21
C GLY A 248 1.81 -12.32 -5.15
N ASN A 249 2.22 -13.55 -5.40
CA ASN A 249 2.22 -14.57 -4.36
C ASN A 249 3.30 -14.27 -3.31
N TRP A 250 3.28 -15.02 -2.19
CA TRP A 250 4.23 -14.81 -1.10
C TRP A 250 5.70 -14.86 -1.56
N GLU A 251 6.02 -15.79 -2.46
CA GLU A 251 7.36 -15.97 -3.00
C GLU A 251 7.80 -14.83 -3.94
N ALA A 252 6.88 -13.97 -4.36
CA ALA A 252 7.19 -12.79 -5.18
C ALA A 252 7.74 -11.58 -4.38
N MET A 253 7.82 -11.68 -3.05
CA MET A 253 8.30 -10.58 -2.19
C MET A 253 9.73 -10.11 -2.54
N SER A 254 10.56 -10.97 -3.11
CA SER A 254 11.92 -10.64 -3.56
C SER A 254 12.00 -10.26 -5.04
N GLY A 255 10.88 -10.16 -5.73
CA GLY A 255 10.81 -9.97 -7.19
C GLY A 255 11.51 -8.72 -7.70
N ASP A 256 11.47 -7.63 -6.94
CA ASP A 256 12.15 -6.38 -7.28
C ASP A 256 13.69 -6.49 -7.25
N ILE A 257 14.23 -7.51 -6.55
CA ILE A 257 15.67 -7.80 -6.50
C ILE A 257 16.05 -8.83 -7.55
N ALA A 258 15.30 -9.94 -7.59
CA ALA A 258 15.55 -11.04 -8.52
C ALA A 258 14.25 -11.82 -8.77
N PHE A 259 13.83 -11.90 -10.04
CA PHE A 259 12.67 -12.69 -10.43
C PHE A 259 13.01 -14.19 -10.52
N GLU A 260 12.32 -15.02 -9.72
CA GLU A 260 12.45 -16.49 -9.75
C GLU A 260 11.23 -17.10 -10.46
N PRO A 261 11.33 -17.46 -11.75
CA PRO A 261 10.18 -17.89 -12.55
C PRO A 261 9.57 -19.23 -12.11
N LYS A 262 10.27 -20.03 -11.31
CA LYS A 262 9.74 -21.27 -10.76
C LYS A 262 8.75 -21.04 -9.62
N LEU A 263 8.93 -20.00 -8.84
CA LEU A 263 8.20 -19.76 -7.59
C LEU A 263 7.27 -18.54 -7.68
N GLN A 264 7.72 -17.46 -8.32
CA GLN A 264 6.99 -16.20 -8.32
C GLN A 264 5.82 -16.22 -9.29
N ARG A 265 4.67 -15.74 -8.81
CA ARG A 265 3.41 -15.70 -9.58
C ARG A 265 2.71 -14.36 -9.37
N THR A 266 2.19 -13.85 -10.48
CA THR A 266 1.18 -12.80 -10.46
C THR A 266 -0.16 -13.41 -10.10
N ILE A 267 -0.91 -12.78 -9.21
CA ILE A 267 -2.28 -13.17 -8.87
C ILE A 267 -3.22 -12.25 -9.66
N VAL A 268 -4.18 -12.88 -10.34
CA VAL A 268 -5.12 -12.23 -11.25
C VAL A 268 -6.54 -12.57 -10.83
N VAL A 269 -7.39 -11.56 -10.64
CA VAL A 269 -8.82 -11.82 -10.48
C VAL A 269 -9.41 -12.22 -11.82
N ASP A 270 -10.15 -13.32 -11.86
CA ASP A 270 -10.73 -13.88 -13.08
C ASP A 270 -11.86 -12.99 -13.63
N ALA A 271 -11.84 -12.70 -14.92
CA ALA A 271 -12.88 -11.89 -15.59
C ALA A 271 -14.28 -12.45 -15.34
N ARG A 272 -14.45 -13.76 -15.24
CA ARG A 272 -15.74 -14.42 -14.97
C ARG A 272 -16.27 -14.04 -13.58
N TYR A 273 -15.40 -13.96 -12.57
CA TYR A 273 -15.78 -13.51 -11.23
C TYR A 273 -16.18 -12.01 -11.26
N ILE A 274 -15.41 -11.17 -11.94
CA ILE A 274 -15.74 -9.75 -12.10
C ILE A 274 -17.14 -9.61 -12.73
N LEU A 275 -17.39 -10.28 -13.83
CA LEU A 275 -18.67 -10.23 -14.53
C LEU A 275 -19.82 -10.82 -13.69
N PHE A 276 -19.57 -11.90 -12.94
CA PHE A 276 -20.54 -12.44 -11.99
C PHE A 276 -20.93 -11.43 -10.92
N ILE A 277 -19.95 -10.69 -10.37
CA ILE A 277 -20.24 -9.64 -9.39
C ILE A 277 -21.08 -8.51 -10.03
N ILE A 278 -20.74 -8.08 -11.22
CA ILE A 278 -21.48 -7.03 -11.93
C ILE A 278 -22.92 -7.47 -12.24
N ASP A 279 -23.11 -8.65 -12.80
CA ASP A 279 -24.40 -9.16 -13.24
C ASP A 279 -25.26 -9.67 -12.08
N LYS A 280 -24.80 -10.74 -11.41
CA LYS A 280 -25.59 -11.48 -10.44
C LYS A 280 -25.67 -10.83 -9.06
N TYR A 281 -24.54 -10.31 -8.60
CA TYR A 281 -24.49 -9.69 -7.29
C TYR A 281 -24.98 -8.23 -7.33
N ALA A 282 -24.46 -7.39 -8.21
CA ALA A 282 -24.87 -5.99 -8.33
C ALA A 282 -26.16 -5.80 -9.13
N GLY A 283 -26.46 -6.69 -10.08
CA GLY A 283 -27.62 -6.57 -10.97
C GLY A 283 -27.45 -5.47 -12.03
N ALA A 284 -26.20 -5.05 -12.31
CA ALA A 284 -25.89 -3.97 -13.25
C ALA A 284 -25.87 -4.47 -14.70
N LYS A 285 -27.02 -4.89 -15.19
CA LYS A 285 -27.19 -5.44 -16.55
C LYS A 285 -26.80 -4.46 -17.65
N ASN A 286 -27.02 -3.17 -17.44
CA ASN A 286 -26.62 -2.13 -18.38
C ASN A 286 -25.11 -2.19 -18.71
N ILE A 287 -24.26 -2.51 -17.73
CA ILE A 287 -22.82 -2.68 -17.98
C ILE A 287 -22.56 -3.94 -18.79
N ILE A 288 -23.23 -5.04 -18.45
CA ILE A 288 -23.08 -6.33 -19.16
C ILE A 288 -23.52 -6.22 -20.63
N ASP A 289 -24.60 -5.46 -20.88
CA ASP A 289 -25.17 -5.28 -22.23
C ASP A 289 -24.23 -4.46 -23.14
N GLU A 290 -23.34 -3.63 -22.57
CA GLU A 290 -22.33 -2.86 -23.31
C GLU A 290 -21.08 -3.67 -23.65
N LEU A 291 -20.87 -4.83 -23.02
CA LEU A 291 -19.67 -5.63 -23.18
C LEU A 291 -19.82 -6.71 -24.27
N ASN A 292 -18.78 -6.88 -25.06
CA ASN A 292 -18.66 -8.03 -25.97
C ASN A 292 -18.05 -9.21 -25.20
N ILE A 293 -18.88 -10.07 -24.63
CA ILE A 293 -18.45 -11.22 -23.81
C ILE A 293 -18.31 -12.45 -24.69
N ILE A 294 -17.07 -12.91 -24.81
CA ILE A 294 -16.69 -14.11 -25.55
C ILE A 294 -16.78 -15.33 -24.61
N GLN A 295 -17.39 -16.41 -25.07
CA GLN A 295 -17.56 -17.67 -24.31
C GLN A 295 -16.56 -18.73 -24.80
#